data_ca970506163414cfebb4f6497dd6d742
#
_entry.id   ca970506163414cfebb4f6497dd6d742
#
_cell.length_a   1.000
_cell.length_b   1.000
_cell.length_c   1.000
_cell.angle_alpha   90.00
_cell.angle_beta   90.00
_cell.angle_gamma   90.00
#
_symmetry.space_group_name_H-M   'P 1'
#
loop_
_entity.id
_entity.type
_entity.pdbx_description
1 polymer ?
#
loop_
_entity_poly.entity_id
_entity_poly.type
_entity_poly.pdbx_seq_one_letter_code
_entity_poly.pdbx_strand_id
1 'polypeptide(L)'
;MVTIERVQTGLRIERNTLKVLKGLAEYLDLSLGDLVEGIVLHAFEGKAPFGAPTLEKIGQLREVYGLELTAADAHKLEERP
;
A
#
# COMPACT_ATOMS: atom_id res chain seq x y z
N MET A 1 2.71 -23.83 -7.88
CA MET A 1 1.85 -23.01 -7.01
C MET A 1 2.26 -23.24 -5.56
N VAL A 2 2.37 -22.16 -4.81
CA VAL A 2 2.77 -22.23 -3.40
C VAL A 2 1.51 -22.26 -2.53
N THR A 3 1.43 -23.24 -1.64
CA THR A 3 0.34 -23.34 -0.68
C THR A 3 0.71 -22.64 0.60
N ILE A 4 -0.15 -21.76 1.07
CA ILE A 4 0.09 -20.95 2.28
C ILE A 4 -1.10 -21.03 3.21
N GLU A 5 -0.90 -20.57 4.44
CA GLU A 5 -1.98 -20.35 5.40
C GLU A 5 -2.07 -18.87 5.69
N ARG A 6 -3.28 -18.29 5.56
CA ARG A 6 -3.52 -16.91 5.92
C ARG A 6 -4.23 -16.80 7.25
N VAL A 7 -3.85 -15.81 8.02
CA VAL A 7 -4.52 -15.48 9.27
C VAL A 7 -5.10 -14.07 9.15
N GLN A 8 -6.18 -13.82 9.84
CA GLN A 8 -6.76 -12.49 9.88
C GLN A 8 -6.06 -11.65 10.93
N THR A 9 -5.73 -10.41 10.57
CA THR A 9 -5.12 -9.46 11.48
C THR A 9 -5.72 -8.08 11.26
N GLY A 10 -5.65 -7.24 12.26
CA GLY A 10 -6.12 -5.87 12.19
C GLY A 10 -4.96 -4.89 12.23
N LEU A 11 -5.03 -3.86 11.38
CA LEU A 11 -4.04 -2.80 11.32
C LEU A 11 -4.75 -1.45 11.35
N ARG A 12 -4.10 -0.46 11.95
CA ARG A 12 -4.53 0.93 11.87
C ARG A 12 -3.61 1.64 10.91
N ILE A 13 -4.16 2.16 9.83
CA ILE A 13 -3.40 2.80 8.75
C ILE A 13 -3.97 4.20 8.54
N GLU A 14 -3.10 5.16 8.25
CA GLU A 14 -3.52 6.52 7.96
C GLU A 14 -4.57 6.52 6.84
N ARG A 15 -5.59 7.34 7.00
CA ARG A 15 -6.81 7.33 6.17
C ARG A 15 -6.54 7.46 4.68
N ASN A 16 -5.75 8.46 4.26
CA ASN A 16 -5.52 8.70 2.84
C ASN A 16 -4.61 7.66 2.23
N THR A 17 -3.66 7.15 3.00
CA THR A 17 -2.82 6.02 2.60
C THR A 17 -3.67 4.79 2.31
N LEU A 18 -4.64 4.51 3.17
CA LEU A 18 -5.56 3.39 2.95
C LEU A 18 -6.40 3.59 1.69
N LYS A 19 -6.87 4.81 1.44
CA LYS A 19 -7.63 5.10 0.21
C LYS A 19 -6.82 4.86 -1.04
N VAL A 20 -5.56 5.26 -1.05
CA VAL A 20 -4.66 5.00 -2.18
C VAL A 20 -4.44 3.50 -2.34
N LEU A 21 -4.20 2.78 -1.24
CA LEU A 21 -4.04 1.32 -1.29
C LEU A 21 -5.28 0.63 -1.88
N LYS A 22 -6.47 1.01 -1.42
CA LYS A 22 -7.71 0.43 -1.94
C LYS A 22 -7.92 0.74 -3.41
N GLY A 23 -7.66 1.98 -3.81
CA GLY A 23 -7.75 2.37 -5.22
C GLY A 23 -6.76 1.63 -6.10
N LEU A 24 -5.55 1.43 -5.61
CA LEU A 24 -4.53 0.68 -6.33
C LEU A 24 -4.91 -0.80 -6.45
N ALA A 25 -5.41 -1.41 -5.37
CA ALA A 25 -5.85 -2.79 -5.39
C ALA A 25 -6.94 -2.99 -6.45
N GLU A 26 -7.91 -2.08 -6.50
CA GLU A 26 -8.97 -2.11 -7.50
C GLU A 26 -8.39 -2.00 -8.92
N TYR A 27 -7.48 -1.06 -9.13
CA TYR A 27 -6.85 -0.86 -10.42
C TYR A 27 -6.07 -2.10 -10.89
N LEU A 28 -5.39 -2.77 -9.97
CA LEU A 28 -4.59 -3.96 -10.27
C LEU A 28 -5.41 -5.26 -10.24
N ASP A 29 -6.68 -5.16 -9.89
CA ASP A 29 -7.58 -6.31 -9.77
C ASP A 29 -7.11 -7.32 -8.72
N LEU A 30 -6.64 -6.80 -7.60
CA LEU A 30 -6.16 -7.58 -6.46
C LEU A 30 -7.01 -7.28 -5.22
N SER A 31 -7.04 -8.22 -4.28
CA SER A 31 -7.56 -7.90 -2.95
C SER A 31 -6.56 -7.00 -2.23
N LEU A 32 -7.04 -6.25 -1.25
CA LEU A 32 -6.17 -5.38 -0.46
C LEU A 32 -5.07 -6.19 0.25
N GLY A 33 -5.45 -7.35 0.82
CA GLY A 33 -4.48 -8.21 1.48
C GLY A 33 -3.39 -8.71 0.55
N ASP A 34 -3.78 -9.13 -0.65
CA ASP A 34 -2.83 -9.61 -1.65
C ASP A 34 -1.86 -8.51 -2.09
N LEU A 35 -2.39 -7.30 -2.29
CA LEU A 35 -1.54 -6.15 -2.62
C LEU A 35 -0.53 -5.87 -1.51
N VAL A 36 -0.98 -5.83 -0.26
CA VAL A 36 -0.11 -5.54 0.88
C VAL A 36 0.95 -6.64 1.03
N GLU A 37 0.56 -7.91 0.88
CA GLU A 37 1.52 -9.02 0.92
C GLU A 37 2.62 -8.84 -0.13
N GLY A 38 2.23 -8.47 -1.35
CA GLY A 38 3.20 -8.25 -2.42
C GLY A 38 4.17 -7.12 -2.11
N ILE A 39 3.67 -6.01 -1.59
CA ILE A 39 4.53 -4.88 -1.19
C ILE A 39 5.52 -5.32 -0.11
N VAL A 40 5.02 -6.00 0.91
CA VAL A 40 5.85 -6.43 2.06
C VAL A 40 6.92 -7.41 1.62
N LEU A 41 6.56 -8.42 0.80
CA LEU A 41 7.52 -9.41 0.34
C LEU A 41 8.62 -8.78 -0.50
N HIS A 42 8.28 -7.83 -1.37
CA HIS A 42 9.30 -7.07 -2.11
C HIS A 42 10.20 -6.28 -1.17
N ALA A 43 9.61 -5.59 -0.21
CA ALA A 43 10.37 -4.79 0.75
C ALA A 43 11.34 -5.65 1.55
N PHE A 44 10.92 -6.86 1.96
CA PHE A 44 11.79 -7.77 2.70
C PHE A 44 13.01 -8.21 1.90
N GLU A 45 12.90 -8.27 0.59
CA GLU A 45 14.02 -8.60 -0.29
C GLU A 45 14.81 -7.38 -0.76
N GLY A 46 14.44 -6.18 -0.31
CA GLY A 46 15.07 -4.95 -0.76
C GLY A 46 14.74 -4.61 -2.20
N LYS A 47 13.62 -5.09 -2.72
CA LYS A 47 13.19 -4.85 -4.09
C LYS A 47 12.06 -3.84 -4.13
N ALA A 48 12.03 -3.01 -5.18
CA ALA A 48 10.91 -2.11 -5.41
C ALA A 48 9.67 -2.91 -5.84
N PRO A 49 8.51 -2.70 -5.21
CA PRO A 49 7.31 -3.49 -5.51
C PRO A 49 6.62 -3.12 -6.82
N PHE A 50 6.91 -1.94 -7.39
CA PHE A 50 6.17 -1.44 -8.54
C PHE A 50 7.11 -0.92 -9.62
N GLY A 51 6.75 -1.17 -10.88
CA GLY A 51 7.40 -0.57 -12.02
C GLY A 51 6.85 0.83 -12.34
N ALA A 52 7.44 1.48 -13.36
CA ALA A 52 7.10 2.86 -13.70
C ALA A 52 5.61 3.09 -14.02
N PRO A 53 4.93 2.23 -14.79
CA PRO A 53 3.50 2.47 -15.06
C PRO A 53 2.63 2.44 -13.81
N THR A 54 2.91 1.54 -12.88
CA THR A 54 2.15 1.45 -11.63
C THR A 54 2.47 2.64 -10.73
N LEU A 55 3.72 3.08 -10.67
CA LEU A 55 4.10 4.27 -9.91
C LEU A 55 3.40 5.52 -10.43
N GLU A 56 3.23 5.64 -11.74
CA GLU A 56 2.46 6.74 -12.32
C GLU A 56 1.00 6.71 -11.85
N LYS A 57 0.40 5.54 -11.84
CA LYS A 57 -0.98 5.38 -11.35
C LYS A 57 -1.08 5.73 -9.87
N ILE A 58 -0.10 5.32 -9.07
CA ILE A 58 -0.04 5.69 -7.65
C ILE A 58 0.00 7.22 -7.50
N GLY A 59 0.81 7.91 -8.32
CA GLY A 59 0.85 9.36 -8.29
C GLY A 59 -0.50 10.00 -8.56
N GLN A 60 -1.27 9.47 -9.51
CA GLN A 60 -2.61 9.93 -9.81
C GLN A 60 -3.55 9.70 -8.62
N LEU A 61 -3.49 8.53 -8.00
CA LEU A 61 -4.32 8.22 -6.84
C LEU A 61 -3.97 9.10 -5.64
N ARG A 62 -2.69 9.40 -5.44
CA ARG A 62 -2.24 10.31 -4.39
C ARG A 62 -2.88 11.69 -4.56
N GLU A 63 -2.95 12.18 -5.79
CA GLU A 63 -3.62 13.45 -6.07
C GLU A 63 -5.11 13.38 -5.79
N VAL A 64 -5.78 12.33 -6.27
CA VAL A 64 -7.23 12.15 -6.09
C VAL A 64 -7.60 12.15 -4.60
N TYR A 65 -6.84 11.45 -3.78
CA TYR A 65 -7.16 11.27 -2.36
C TYR A 65 -6.41 12.23 -1.43
N GLY A 66 -5.62 13.14 -1.99
CA GLY A 66 -4.92 14.14 -1.19
C GLY A 66 -3.84 13.54 -0.27
N LEU A 67 -3.19 12.47 -0.70
CA LEU A 67 -2.13 11.85 0.09
C LEU A 67 -0.83 12.61 -0.11
N GLU A 68 -0.40 13.34 0.92
CA GLU A 68 0.83 14.13 0.88
C GLU A 68 1.99 13.47 1.65
N LEU A 69 1.69 12.48 2.47
CA LEU A 69 2.72 11.77 3.23
C LEU A 69 3.69 11.05 2.30
N THR A 70 4.95 11.01 2.71
CA THR A 70 6.01 10.32 1.97
C THR A 70 6.72 9.33 2.88
N ALA A 71 7.64 8.56 2.33
CA ALA A 71 8.43 7.61 3.12
C ALA A 71 9.21 8.31 4.24
N ALA A 72 9.57 9.58 4.05
CA ALA A 72 10.25 10.35 5.09
C ALA A 72 9.40 10.57 6.33
N ASP A 73 8.07 10.48 6.20
CA ASP A 73 7.14 10.63 7.32
C ASP A 73 6.89 9.33 8.07
N ALA A 74 7.31 8.20 7.50
CA ALA A 74 7.07 6.89 8.11
C ALA A 74 7.64 6.84 9.53
N HIS A 75 6.86 6.26 10.45
CA HIS A 75 7.20 6.11 11.86
C HIS A 75 7.24 7.43 12.66
N LYS A 76 6.81 8.53 12.05
CA LYS A 76 6.80 9.86 12.68
C LYS A 76 5.39 10.42 12.81
N LEU A 77 4.37 9.63 12.52
CA LEU A 77 3.00 10.08 12.50
C LEU A 77 2.40 10.05 13.90
N GLU A 78 1.69 11.13 14.25
CA GLU A 78 0.92 11.20 15.50
C GLU A 78 -0.56 11.07 15.17
N GLU A 79 -1.23 10.16 15.86
CA GLU A 79 -2.64 9.91 15.65
C GLU A 79 -3.48 10.93 16.42
N ARG A 80 -4.53 11.43 15.79
CA ARG A 80 -5.49 12.31 16.49
C ARG A 80 -6.18 11.55 17.60
N PRO A 81 -6.36 12.21 18.75
CA PRO A 81 -7.12 11.63 19.85
C PRO A 81 -8.62 11.44 19.49
#